data_d33142dee20322bb40caa6b69934bf82
#
_entry.id   d33142dee20322bb40caa6b69934bf82
#
_cell.length_a   1.000
_cell.length_b   1.000
_cell.length_c   1.000
_cell.angle_alpha   90.00
_cell.angle_beta   90.00
_cell.angle_gamma   90.00
#
_symmetry.space_group_name_H-M   'P 1'
#
loop_
_entity.id
_entity.type
_entity.pdbx_description
1 polymer ?
#
loop_
_entity_poly.entity_id
_entity_poly.type
_entity_poly.pdbx_seq_one_letter_code
_entity_poly.pdbx_strand_id
1 'polypeptide(L)'
;IKDLNKIFAKRVQDPTERIKFIIAAYNSGAGHILDAIALAEKYGKNPQEWDNNVSVTLQWKANPEYFNDEVCRNGYFRGSQTITYVKKVEDCFKYFSSNVK
;
A
#
# COMPACT_ATOMS: atom_id res chain seq x y z
N ILE A 1 3.88 18.36 5.05
CA ILE A 1 3.41 17.00 4.84
C ILE A 1 2.44 16.97 3.67
N LYS A 2 2.67 16.10 2.75
CA LYS A 2 1.76 15.94 1.62
C LYS A 2 0.44 15.34 2.06
N ASP A 3 -0.62 15.77 1.42
CA ASP A 3 -1.94 15.24 1.68
C ASP A 3 -2.08 13.87 1.02
N LEU A 4 -1.87 12.82 1.80
CA LEU A 4 -1.93 11.45 1.30
C LEU A 4 -3.32 11.07 0.81
N ASN A 5 -4.35 11.57 1.47
CA ASN A 5 -5.71 11.31 1.02
C ASN A 5 -5.93 11.85 -0.40
N LYS A 6 -5.41 13.03 -0.68
CA LYS A 6 -5.53 13.63 -2.00
C LYS A 6 -4.81 12.82 -3.05
N ILE A 7 -3.62 12.29 -2.72
CA ILE A 7 -2.85 11.45 -3.64
C ILE A 7 -3.62 10.18 -3.97
N PHE A 8 -4.15 9.50 -2.98
CA PHE A 8 -4.79 8.21 -3.19
C PHE A 8 -6.26 8.28 -3.57
N ALA A 9 -6.91 9.43 -3.37
CA ALA A 9 -8.31 9.59 -3.78
C ALA A 9 -8.50 9.36 -5.27
N LYS A 10 -7.50 9.70 -6.06
CA LYS A 10 -7.57 9.53 -7.52
C LYS A 10 -7.28 8.09 -7.95
N ARG A 11 -6.63 7.31 -7.12
CA ARG A 11 -6.13 5.98 -7.50
C ARG A 11 -6.94 4.84 -6.88
N VAL A 12 -7.53 5.07 -5.71
CA VAL A 12 -8.27 4.04 -4.98
C VAL A 12 -9.66 4.60 -4.69
N GLN A 13 -10.65 4.06 -5.37
CA GLN A 13 -12.02 4.55 -5.30
C GLN A 13 -12.72 4.23 -3.98
N ASP A 14 -12.48 3.03 -3.46
CA ASP A 14 -13.12 2.57 -2.24
C ASP A 14 -12.48 3.25 -1.02
N PRO A 15 -13.26 4.02 -0.24
CA PRO A 15 -12.71 4.71 0.94
C PRO A 15 -12.10 3.76 1.97
N THR A 16 -12.66 2.57 2.13
CA THR A 16 -12.15 1.59 3.08
C THR A 16 -10.79 1.09 2.64
N GLU A 17 -10.63 0.77 1.36
CA GLU A 17 -9.32 0.37 0.82
C GLU A 17 -8.34 1.52 0.87
N ARG A 18 -8.80 2.72 0.52
CA ARG A 18 -7.92 3.91 0.52
C ARG A 18 -7.23 4.14 1.85
N ILE A 19 -7.93 3.89 2.95
CA ILE A 19 -7.35 4.04 4.28
C ILE A 19 -6.12 3.17 4.45
N LYS A 20 -6.18 1.93 3.96
CA LYS A 20 -5.03 1.01 4.04
C LYS A 20 -3.82 1.56 3.29
N PHE A 21 -4.05 2.11 2.11
CA PHE A 21 -2.99 2.71 1.31
C PHE A 21 -2.37 3.91 2.01
N ILE A 22 -3.20 4.74 2.63
CA ILE A 22 -2.74 5.92 3.36
C ILE A 22 -1.87 5.51 4.56
N ILE A 23 -2.34 4.51 5.31
CA ILE A 23 -1.58 3.99 6.45
C ILE A 23 -0.24 3.43 5.98
N ALA A 24 -0.24 2.68 4.89
CA ALA A 24 0.98 2.12 4.33
C ALA A 24 1.94 3.23 3.89
N ALA A 25 1.43 4.25 3.24
CA ALA A 25 2.24 5.36 2.76
C ALA A 25 2.82 6.18 3.91
N TYR A 26 2.09 6.29 4.99
CA TYR A 26 2.56 6.99 6.18
C TYR A 26 3.78 6.28 6.78
N ASN A 27 3.77 4.96 6.73
CA ASN A 27 4.88 4.14 7.25
C ASN A 27 6.08 4.09 6.29
N SER A 28 5.82 3.96 4.99
CA SER A 28 6.86 3.65 3.99
C SER A 28 7.20 4.82 3.07
N GLY A 29 6.34 5.82 3.00
CA GLY A 29 6.47 6.87 2.01
C GLY A 29 5.58 6.59 0.80
N ALA A 30 4.94 7.65 0.29
CA ALA A 30 3.99 7.52 -0.81
C ALA A 30 4.62 6.95 -2.08
N GLY A 31 5.90 7.28 -2.34
CA GLY A 31 6.58 6.83 -3.55
C GLY A 31 6.61 5.32 -3.69
N HIS A 32 6.93 4.61 -2.61
CA HIS A 32 6.99 3.15 -2.67
C HIS A 32 5.61 2.54 -2.86
N ILE A 33 4.58 3.14 -2.28
CA ILE A 33 3.22 2.65 -2.46
C ILE A 33 2.75 2.89 -3.89
N LEU A 34 3.09 4.03 -4.48
CA LEU A 34 2.76 4.30 -5.88
C LEU A 34 3.47 3.32 -6.82
N ASP A 35 4.72 2.97 -6.52
CA ASP A 35 5.42 1.93 -7.28
C ASP A 35 4.70 0.59 -7.18
N ALA A 36 4.24 0.23 -5.97
CA ALA A 36 3.53 -1.03 -5.78
C ALA A 36 2.21 -1.05 -6.55
N ILE A 37 1.52 0.07 -6.62
CA ILE A 37 0.30 0.20 -7.42
C ILE A 37 0.62 -0.01 -8.90
N ALA A 38 1.69 0.60 -9.38
CA ALA A 38 2.09 0.47 -10.78
C ALA A 38 2.47 -0.98 -11.12
N LEU A 39 3.14 -1.67 -10.21
CA LEU A 39 3.45 -3.09 -10.39
C LEU A 39 2.19 -3.93 -10.44
N ALA A 40 1.22 -3.63 -9.57
CA ALA A 40 -0.05 -4.36 -9.57
C ALA A 40 -0.75 -4.20 -10.92
N GLU A 41 -0.80 -2.99 -11.45
CA GLU A 41 -1.40 -2.75 -12.75
C GLU A 41 -0.69 -3.53 -13.85
N LYS A 42 0.63 -3.48 -13.86
CA LYS A 42 1.43 -4.13 -14.91
C LYS A 42 1.30 -5.64 -14.88
N TYR A 43 1.25 -6.23 -13.70
CA TYR A 43 1.29 -7.69 -13.54
C TYR A 43 -0.06 -8.32 -13.25
N GLY A 44 -1.15 -7.60 -13.48
CA GLY A 44 -2.49 -8.19 -13.46
C GLY A 44 -3.13 -8.34 -12.11
N LYS A 45 -2.63 -7.65 -11.09
CA LYS A 45 -3.27 -7.62 -9.79
C LYS A 45 -4.16 -6.39 -9.69
N ASN A 46 -5.07 -6.38 -8.72
CA ASN A 46 -5.98 -5.25 -8.57
C ASN A 46 -5.27 -4.08 -7.88
N PRO A 47 -5.02 -2.97 -8.60
CA PRO A 47 -4.29 -1.83 -8.04
C PRO A 47 -5.10 -1.04 -7.01
N GLN A 48 -6.38 -1.34 -6.86
CA GLN A 48 -7.25 -0.65 -5.93
C GLN A 48 -7.54 -1.44 -4.66
N GLU A 49 -6.94 -2.62 -4.52
CA GLU A 49 -7.09 -3.45 -3.32
C GLU A 49 -5.73 -3.66 -2.67
N TRP A 50 -5.70 -3.52 -1.36
CA TRP A 50 -4.46 -3.70 -0.61
C TRP A 50 -4.15 -5.17 -0.37
N ASP A 51 -5.09 -5.89 0.24
CA ASP A 51 -4.86 -7.29 0.62
C ASP A 51 -4.70 -8.18 -0.60
N ASN A 52 -3.65 -8.99 -0.61
CA ASN A 52 -3.35 -9.94 -1.66
C ASN A 52 -3.05 -9.33 -3.03
N ASN A 53 -3.06 -8.02 -3.12
CA ASN A 53 -2.79 -7.31 -4.38
C ASN A 53 -1.64 -6.34 -4.21
N VAL A 54 -1.89 -5.11 -3.80
CA VAL A 54 -0.82 -4.13 -3.69
C VAL A 54 0.14 -4.48 -2.54
N SER A 55 -0.33 -5.13 -1.48
CA SER A 55 0.56 -5.58 -0.41
C SER A 55 1.59 -6.59 -0.95
N VAL A 56 1.18 -7.43 -1.88
CA VAL A 56 2.08 -8.42 -2.50
C VAL A 56 3.10 -7.73 -3.39
N THR A 57 2.66 -6.80 -4.24
CA THR A 57 3.59 -6.11 -5.13
C THR A 57 4.56 -5.22 -4.37
N LEU A 58 4.15 -4.71 -3.20
CA LEU A 58 5.07 -3.98 -2.36
C LEU A 58 6.21 -4.88 -1.88
N GLN A 59 5.91 -6.14 -1.56
CA GLN A 59 6.94 -7.12 -1.19
C GLN A 59 7.88 -7.41 -2.35
N TRP A 60 7.36 -7.40 -3.57
CA TRP A 60 8.19 -7.62 -4.75
C TRP A 60 9.30 -6.59 -4.89
N LYS A 61 9.15 -5.42 -4.29
CA LYS A 61 10.16 -4.36 -4.40
C LYS A 61 11.47 -4.68 -3.68
N ALA A 62 11.54 -5.78 -2.97
CA ALA A 62 12.81 -6.28 -2.41
C ALA A 62 13.59 -7.08 -3.47
N ASN A 63 12.96 -7.45 -4.59
CA ASN A 63 13.57 -8.25 -5.65
C ASN A 63 14.01 -7.33 -6.79
N PRO A 64 15.31 -7.40 -7.20
CA PRO A 64 15.82 -6.55 -8.29
C PRO A 64 15.03 -6.65 -9.58
N GLU A 65 14.45 -7.80 -9.86
CA GLU A 65 13.64 -7.99 -11.05
C GLU A 65 12.45 -7.03 -11.06
N TYR A 66 11.94 -6.68 -9.89
CA TYR A 66 10.77 -5.81 -9.79
C TYR A 66 11.11 -4.37 -9.43
N PHE A 67 12.06 -4.15 -8.50
CA PHE A 67 12.34 -2.75 -8.14
C PHE A 67 13.12 -2.02 -9.24
N ASN A 68 13.72 -2.76 -10.17
CA ASN A 68 14.35 -2.17 -11.34
C ASN A 68 13.41 -2.07 -12.54
N ASP A 69 12.17 -2.50 -12.39
CA ASP A 69 11.19 -2.39 -13.46
C ASP A 69 10.95 -0.92 -13.81
N GLU A 70 10.68 -0.66 -15.09
CA GLU A 70 10.51 0.71 -15.58
C GLU A 70 9.37 1.45 -14.88
N VAL A 71 8.39 0.74 -14.33
CA VAL A 71 7.27 1.40 -13.63
C VAL A 71 7.62 1.79 -12.20
N CYS A 72 8.74 1.29 -11.67
CA CYS A 72 9.20 1.65 -10.33
C CYS A 72 10.16 2.82 -10.40
N ARG A 73 9.90 3.85 -9.64
CA ARG A 73 10.72 5.07 -9.65
C ARG A 73 11.49 5.27 -8.35
N ASN A 74 11.20 4.47 -7.34
CA ASN A 74 11.74 4.68 -6.00
C ASN A 74 12.66 3.56 -5.52
N GLY A 75 12.93 2.59 -6.38
CA GLY A 75 13.94 1.57 -6.13
C GLY A 75 13.56 0.55 -5.07
N TYR A 76 14.55 -0.02 -4.44
CA TYR A 76 14.42 -1.08 -3.45
C TYR A 76 13.57 -0.65 -2.25
N PHE A 77 12.72 -1.55 -1.81
CA PHE A 77 12.00 -1.36 -0.54
C PHE A 77 11.64 -2.71 0.04
N ARG A 78 11.81 -2.83 1.35
CA ARG A 78 11.47 -4.05 2.08
C ARG A 78 10.09 -3.86 2.70
N GLY A 79 9.07 -4.40 2.05
CA GLY A 79 7.67 -4.12 2.38
C GLY A 79 7.10 -4.85 3.58
N SER A 80 7.80 -5.86 4.12
CA SER A 80 7.24 -6.70 5.18
C SER A 80 6.83 -5.91 6.43
N GLN A 81 7.64 -4.92 6.83
CA GLN A 81 7.33 -4.10 8.00
C GLN A 81 6.07 -3.27 7.78
N THR A 82 5.93 -2.70 6.58
CA THR A 82 4.78 -1.88 6.25
C THR A 82 3.51 -2.70 6.26
N ILE A 83 3.57 -3.92 5.70
CA ILE A 83 2.42 -4.81 5.65
C ILE A 83 1.98 -5.18 7.07
N THR A 84 2.95 -5.50 7.94
CA THR A 84 2.66 -5.79 9.33
C THR A 84 2.04 -4.58 10.04
N TYR A 85 2.55 -3.40 9.76
CA TYR A 85 2.05 -2.16 10.35
C TYR A 85 0.60 -1.92 9.95
N VAL A 86 0.26 -2.07 8.67
CA VAL A 86 -1.11 -1.90 8.20
C VAL A 86 -2.04 -2.88 8.90
N LYS A 87 -1.61 -4.14 9.01
CA LYS A 87 -2.43 -5.15 9.67
C LYS A 87 -2.66 -4.81 11.14
N LYS A 88 -1.63 -4.35 11.84
CA LYS A 88 -1.77 -3.97 13.24
C LYS A 88 -2.76 -2.83 13.44
N VAL A 89 -2.69 -1.83 12.56
CA VAL A 89 -3.60 -0.69 12.65
C VAL A 89 -5.03 -1.14 12.35
N GLU A 90 -5.22 -2.00 11.34
CA GLU A 90 -6.54 -2.54 11.03
C GLU A 90 -7.11 -3.32 12.21
N ASP A 91 -6.29 -4.15 12.84
CA ASP A 91 -6.72 -4.95 13.97
C ASP A 91 -7.12 -4.06 15.16
N CYS A 92 -6.39 -2.97 15.37
CA CYS A 92 -6.75 -1.97 16.38
C CYS A 92 -8.12 -1.36 16.10
N PHE A 93 -8.38 -0.98 14.86
CA PHE A 93 -9.66 -0.42 14.48
C PHE A 93 -10.80 -1.42 14.73
N LYS A 94 -10.58 -2.66 14.36
CA LYS A 94 -11.59 -3.71 14.58
C LYS A 94 -11.86 -3.91 16.08
N TYR A 95 -10.80 -3.90 16.87
CA TYR A 95 -10.93 -4.04 18.32
C TYR A 95 -11.77 -2.91 18.89
N PHE A 96 -11.45 -1.68 18.55
CA PHE A 96 -12.19 -0.52 19.06
C PHE A 96 -13.63 -0.55 18.57
N SER A 97 -13.86 -0.89 17.32
CA SER A 97 -15.22 -0.96 16.78
C SER A 97 -16.06 -2.01 17.47
N SER A 98 -15.45 -3.11 17.90
CA SER A 98 -16.15 -4.18 18.59
C SER A 98 -16.48 -3.83 20.05
N ASN A 99 -15.67 -2.98 20.68
CA ASN A 99 -15.78 -2.69 22.11
C ASN A 99 -16.43 -1.36 22.42
N VAL A 100 -16.57 -0.49 21.44
CA VAL A 100 -17.23 0.81 21.61
C VAL A 100 -18.58 0.74 20.93
N LYS A 101 -19.60 0.80 21.73
CA LYS A 101 -20.96 0.70 21.23
C LYS A 101 -21.76 1.94 21.56
#